data_5f220b9b0d631cce1e6ddac8bb1d9ec8
#
_entry.id   5f220b9b0d631cce1e6ddac8bb1d9ec8
#
_cell.length_a   1.000
_cell.length_b   1.000
_cell.length_c   1.000
_cell.angle_alpha   90.00
_cell.angle_beta   90.00
_cell.angle_gamma   90.00
#
_symmetry.space_group_name_H-M   'P 1'
#
loop_
_entity.id
_entity.type
_entity.pdbx_description
1 polymer ?
#
loop_
_entity_poly.entity_id
_entity_poly.type
_entity_poly.pdbx_seq_one_letter_code
_entity_poly.pdbx_strand_id
1 'polypeptide(L)'
;MTDEAPPRPRTSFGHRAVFTVFGLSLALAFAGGLLIYFKYVAYGRVAARHLPDDTRLAARIDVETLLISDPIRARLLPLFDQGSPRPDLKPRHDRFRAHTGVELGRDLREIVLSVSDGGWVLVFGGKFPRSGLVQGLQTTLAEEPTPCHFQDGLLRVENGPSIGQAPDGALVVASDVARLRAALRGGEAYLKLGLPPEGAGGFGLRVAPPAPPGFAQFESVSGSIQLGKQVEADVAIRLLPGASSEPTRIAAAFATLGAAAPPDSAARRPLETAKIMPRREGEVSVQLSWTRPELDRGVEWLASLLAAQFARPPAKP
;
A
#
# COMPACT_ATOMS: atom_id res chain seq x y z
N MET A 1 3.98 56.38 68.45
CA MET A 1 4.57 55.42 67.42
C MET A 1 3.50 54.37 67.15
N THR A 2 2.74 54.56 66.10
CA THR A 2 1.70 53.65 65.68
C THR A 2 2.34 52.72 64.67
N ASP A 3 2.45 51.45 65.03
CA ASP A 3 3.03 50.38 64.23
C ASP A 3 2.02 49.99 63.16
N GLU A 4 2.20 50.51 61.95
CA GLU A 4 1.33 50.24 60.81
C GLU A 4 1.78 48.92 60.19
N ALA A 5 1.04 47.83 60.36
CA ALA A 5 1.36 46.53 59.81
C ALA A 5 1.33 46.58 58.28
N PRO A 6 2.32 45.95 57.60
CA PRO A 6 2.42 45.99 56.16
C PRO A 6 1.20 45.31 55.48
N PRO A 7 0.73 45.85 54.34
CA PRO A 7 -0.44 45.31 53.64
C PRO A 7 -0.15 43.89 53.16
N ARG A 8 -1.00 42.94 53.51
CA ARG A 8 -0.93 41.53 53.05
C ARG A 8 -1.07 41.50 51.56
N PRO A 9 -0.17 40.79 50.84
CA PRO A 9 -0.28 40.64 49.38
C PRO A 9 -1.62 39.96 49.05
N ARG A 10 -2.51 40.67 48.35
CA ARG A 10 -3.72 40.11 47.76
C ARG A 10 -3.31 39.04 46.74
N THR A 11 -3.34 37.78 47.16
CA THR A 11 -3.07 36.66 46.30
C THR A 11 -4.06 36.67 45.15
N SER A 12 -3.54 36.80 43.93
CA SER A 12 -4.24 36.88 42.65
C SER A 12 -4.96 35.57 42.34
N PHE A 13 -6.00 35.20 43.08
CA PHE A 13 -6.84 34.03 42.86
C PHE A 13 -7.43 34.06 41.44
N GLY A 14 -7.72 35.24 40.90
CA GLY A 14 -8.24 35.43 39.54
C GLY A 14 -7.27 35.01 38.42
N HIS A 15 -5.97 35.31 38.56
CA HIS A 15 -5.00 34.94 37.50
C HIS A 15 -4.82 33.43 37.38
N ARG A 16 -4.76 32.70 38.49
CA ARG A 16 -4.63 31.22 38.46
C ARG A 16 -5.87 30.57 37.84
N ALA A 17 -7.07 31.04 38.17
CA ALA A 17 -8.31 30.53 37.59
C ALA A 17 -8.35 30.77 36.06
N VAL A 18 -7.97 31.97 35.60
CA VAL A 18 -7.91 32.32 34.18
C VAL A 18 -6.91 31.42 33.43
N PHE A 19 -5.70 31.21 33.96
CA PHE A 19 -4.71 30.33 33.36
C PHE A 19 -5.16 28.86 33.33
N THR A 20 -5.86 28.40 34.39
CA THR A 20 -6.39 27.03 34.42
C THR A 20 -7.48 26.83 33.38
N VAL A 21 -8.43 27.77 33.27
CA VAL A 21 -9.52 27.72 32.27
C VAL A 21 -8.94 27.81 30.86
N PHE A 22 -8.00 28.71 30.63
CA PHE A 22 -7.35 28.84 29.32
C PHE A 22 -6.56 27.55 28.94
N GLY A 23 -5.76 27.00 29.86
CA GLY A 23 -5.04 25.76 29.67
C GLY A 23 -5.97 24.57 29.39
N LEU A 24 -7.08 24.46 30.10
CA LEU A 24 -8.09 23.43 29.89
C LEU A 24 -8.77 23.57 28.51
N SER A 25 -9.13 24.80 28.14
CA SER A 25 -9.74 25.09 26.84
C SER A 25 -8.80 24.76 25.69
N LEU A 26 -7.51 25.08 25.81
CA LEU A 26 -6.49 24.77 24.83
C LEU A 26 -6.27 23.25 24.72
N ALA A 27 -6.23 22.54 25.85
CA ALA A 27 -6.11 21.09 25.89
C ALA A 27 -7.31 20.40 25.24
N LEU A 28 -8.54 20.88 25.51
CA LEU A 28 -9.77 20.38 24.88
C LEU A 28 -9.80 20.66 23.37
N ALA A 29 -9.38 21.85 22.93
CA ALA A 29 -9.28 22.20 21.52
C ALA A 29 -8.25 21.30 20.81
N PHE A 30 -7.10 21.06 21.44
CA PHE A 30 -6.07 20.16 20.91
C PHE A 30 -6.55 18.71 20.85
N ALA A 31 -7.17 18.20 21.93
CA ALA A 31 -7.75 16.85 21.95
C ALA A 31 -8.88 16.69 20.93
N GLY A 32 -9.75 17.70 20.78
CA GLY A 32 -10.79 17.74 19.75
C GLY A 32 -10.19 17.75 18.34
N GLY A 33 -9.15 18.56 18.11
CA GLY A 33 -8.42 18.60 16.84
C GLY A 33 -7.75 17.26 16.51
N LEU A 34 -7.12 16.60 17.49
CA LEU A 34 -6.56 15.26 17.35
C LEU A 34 -7.64 14.22 17.04
N LEU A 35 -8.77 14.25 17.73
CA LEU A 35 -9.89 13.34 17.48
C LEU A 35 -10.44 13.51 16.06
N ILE A 36 -10.62 14.75 15.60
CA ILE A 36 -11.06 15.07 14.25
C ILE A 36 -10.00 14.59 13.24
N TYR A 37 -8.71 14.86 13.51
CA TYR A 37 -7.62 14.41 12.68
C TYR A 37 -7.62 12.87 12.53
N PHE A 38 -7.62 12.12 13.64
CA PHE A 38 -7.60 10.66 13.59
C PHE A 38 -8.89 10.07 13.00
N LYS A 39 -10.04 10.68 13.24
CA LYS A 39 -11.31 10.17 12.73
C LYS A 39 -11.55 10.48 11.25
N TYR A 40 -11.15 11.66 10.78
CA TYR A 40 -11.51 12.16 9.45
C TYR A 40 -10.32 12.40 8.52
N VAL A 41 -9.12 12.60 9.04
CA VAL A 41 -7.93 12.92 8.24
C VAL A 41 -6.97 11.73 8.15
N ALA A 42 -6.64 11.11 9.28
CA ALA A 42 -5.76 9.94 9.28
C ALA A 42 -6.49 8.73 8.68
N TYR A 43 -5.85 8.10 7.71
CA TYR A 43 -6.29 6.81 7.19
C TYR A 43 -5.63 5.69 7.99
N GLY A 44 -6.44 4.82 8.61
CA GLY A 44 -5.93 3.58 9.20
C GLY A 44 -5.66 2.56 8.07
N ARG A 45 -4.44 2.05 7.99
CA ARG A 45 -4.07 1.03 7.00
C ARG A 45 -4.82 -0.27 7.26
N VAL A 46 -5.89 -0.49 6.51
CA VAL A 46 -6.81 -1.62 6.71
C VAL A 46 -6.77 -2.64 5.58
N ALA A 47 -6.26 -2.27 4.40
CA ALA A 47 -6.32 -3.11 3.20
C ALA A 47 -5.63 -4.47 3.40
N ALA A 48 -4.51 -4.52 4.12
CA ALA A 48 -3.82 -5.78 4.41
C ALA A 48 -4.63 -6.77 5.25
N ARG A 49 -5.66 -6.32 5.99
CA ARG A 49 -6.55 -7.18 6.78
C ARG A 49 -7.50 -8.01 5.91
N HIS A 50 -7.64 -7.64 4.64
CA HIS A 50 -8.50 -8.31 3.67
C HIS A 50 -7.77 -9.36 2.83
N LEU A 51 -6.60 -9.83 3.29
CA LEU A 51 -5.89 -10.92 2.63
C LEU A 51 -6.48 -12.27 3.08
N PRO A 52 -6.89 -13.14 2.14
CA PRO A 52 -7.32 -14.51 2.45
C PRO A 52 -6.22 -15.32 3.14
N ASP A 53 -6.60 -16.25 4.03
CA ASP A 53 -5.65 -17.02 4.84
C ASP A 53 -4.71 -17.91 4.04
N ASP A 54 -5.11 -18.32 2.83
CA ASP A 54 -4.31 -19.12 1.91
C ASP A 54 -3.40 -18.29 0.99
N THR A 55 -3.27 -16.99 1.24
CA THR A 55 -2.36 -16.12 0.51
C THR A 55 -0.93 -16.64 0.57
N ARG A 56 -0.30 -16.78 -0.59
CA ARG A 56 1.11 -17.16 -0.72
C ARG A 56 2.02 -15.99 -1.01
N LEU A 57 1.56 -15.04 -1.81
CA LEU A 57 2.26 -13.80 -2.10
C LEU A 57 1.35 -12.64 -1.75
N ALA A 58 1.86 -11.69 -0.99
CA ALA A 58 1.24 -10.40 -0.81
C ALA A 58 2.21 -9.29 -1.17
N ALA A 59 1.70 -8.25 -1.81
CA ALA A 59 2.45 -7.02 -2.08
C ALA A 59 1.60 -5.82 -1.69
N ARG A 60 2.19 -4.86 -0.99
CA ARG A 60 1.55 -3.63 -0.53
C ARG A 60 2.27 -2.43 -1.12
N ILE A 61 1.50 -1.48 -1.57
CA ILE A 61 1.96 -0.19 -2.06
C ILE A 61 1.28 0.89 -1.23
N ASP A 62 2.05 1.75 -0.60
CA ASP A 62 1.58 2.95 0.09
C ASP A 62 1.54 4.10 -0.90
N VAL A 63 0.37 4.36 -1.45
CA VAL A 63 0.18 5.38 -2.49
C VAL A 63 0.47 6.78 -1.96
N GLU A 64 0.12 7.05 -0.71
CA GLU A 64 0.38 8.35 -0.08
C GLU A 64 1.89 8.62 0.00
N THR A 65 2.66 7.65 0.48
CA THR A 65 4.13 7.76 0.55
C THR A 65 4.77 7.88 -0.83
N LEU A 66 4.26 7.16 -1.83
CA LEU A 66 4.75 7.26 -3.20
C LEU A 66 4.48 8.64 -3.82
N LEU A 67 3.32 9.22 -3.57
CA LEU A 67 2.92 10.53 -4.12
C LEU A 67 3.68 11.70 -3.47
N ILE A 68 4.31 11.50 -2.31
CA ILE A 68 5.22 12.50 -1.70
C ILE A 68 6.56 12.54 -2.44
N SER A 69 6.98 11.45 -3.08
CA SER A 69 8.23 11.38 -3.85
C SER A 69 8.09 12.08 -5.20
N ASP A 70 8.77 13.21 -5.40
CA ASP A 70 8.68 14.03 -6.61
C ASP A 70 8.84 13.26 -7.93
N PRO A 71 9.85 12.38 -8.11
CA PRO A 71 10.02 11.65 -9.37
C PRO A 71 8.88 10.69 -9.66
N ILE A 72 8.30 10.08 -8.62
CA ILE A 72 7.18 9.15 -8.76
C ILE A 72 5.90 9.94 -9.01
N ARG A 73 5.67 11.00 -8.24
CA ARG A 73 4.53 11.88 -8.39
C ARG A 73 4.43 12.47 -9.79
N ALA A 74 5.51 13.04 -10.31
CA ALA A 74 5.52 13.66 -11.63
C ALA A 74 5.13 12.70 -12.76
N ARG A 75 5.40 11.39 -12.61
CA ARG A 75 5.16 10.39 -13.66
C ARG A 75 3.90 9.56 -13.45
N LEU A 76 3.54 9.25 -12.20
CA LEU A 76 2.36 8.43 -11.92
C LEU A 76 1.09 9.26 -11.70
N LEU A 77 1.19 10.43 -11.07
CA LEU A 77 0.02 11.26 -10.82
C LEU A 77 -0.76 11.61 -12.10
N PRO A 78 -0.11 11.96 -13.24
CA PRO A 78 -0.83 12.20 -14.49
C PRO A 78 -1.63 11.01 -15.02
N LEU A 79 -1.35 9.78 -14.58
CA LEU A 79 -2.14 8.60 -14.95
C LEU A 79 -3.45 8.51 -14.16
N PHE A 80 -3.51 9.15 -13.00
CA PHE A 80 -4.65 9.11 -12.07
C PHE A 80 -5.39 10.44 -11.96
N ASP A 81 -4.82 11.54 -12.47
CA ASP A 81 -5.34 12.88 -12.29
C ASP A 81 -6.05 13.37 -13.56
N GLN A 82 -7.04 14.26 -13.36
CA GLN A 82 -7.80 14.92 -14.41
C GLN A 82 -6.95 15.81 -15.34
N GLY A 83 -5.75 16.19 -14.90
CA GLY A 83 -4.76 16.90 -15.69
C GLY A 83 -3.89 16.02 -16.58
N SER A 84 -4.24 14.74 -16.75
CA SER A 84 -3.49 13.82 -17.60
C SER A 84 -3.27 14.39 -18.99
N PRO A 85 -2.04 14.34 -19.52
CA PRO A 85 -1.78 14.67 -20.92
C PRO A 85 -2.45 13.70 -21.91
N ARG A 86 -3.17 12.70 -21.41
CA ARG A 86 -3.97 11.76 -22.19
C ARG A 86 -5.44 12.17 -22.23
N PRO A 87 -5.87 12.86 -23.29
CA PRO A 87 -7.26 13.33 -23.42
C PRO A 87 -8.27 12.16 -23.49
N ASP A 88 -7.82 10.95 -23.84
CA ASP A 88 -8.62 9.73 -23.92
C ASP A 88 -9.01 9.16 -22.54
N LEU A 89 -8.21 9.39 -21.50
CA LEU A 89 -8.50 8.90 -20.15
C LEU A 89 -9.35 9.86 -19.31
N LYS A 90 -9.32 11.16 -19.63
CA LYS A 90 -10.06 12.18 -18.88
C LYS A 90 -11.56 11.89 -18.77
N PRO A 91 -12.28 11.55 -19.86
CA PRO A 91 -13.71 11.24 -19.76
C PRO A 91 -14.02 10.05 -18.84
N ARG A 92 -13.13 9.06 -18.78
CA ARG A 92 -13.29 7.90 -17.89
C ARG A 92 -13.11 8.28 -16.43
N HIS A 93 -12.11 9.07 -16.11
CA HIS A 93 -11.87 9.56 -14.75
C HIS A 93 -13.01 10.47 -14.28
N ASP A 94 -13.51 11.36 -15.14
CA ASP A 94 -14.61 12.25 -14.81
C ASP A 94 -15.91 11.46 -14.54
N ARG A 95 -16.22 10.45 -15.35
CA ARG A 95 -17.37 9.56 -15.14
C ARG A 95 -17.22 8.74 -13.86
N PHE A 96 -16.04 8.12 -13.67
CA PHE A 96 -15.75 7.36 -12.44
C PHE A 96 -16.00 8.23 -11.20
N ARG A 97 -15.45 9.44 -11.17
CA ARG A 97 -15.65 10.40 -10.08
C ARG A 97 -17.11 10.81 -9.92
N ALA A 98 -17.80 11.09 -11.01
CA ALA A 98 -19.21 11.51 -10.99
C ALA A 98 -20.09 10.41 -10.37
N HIS A 99 -19.88 9.14 -10.70
CA HIS A 99 -20.69 8.03 -10.24
C HIS A 99 -20.28 7.52 -8.85
N THR A 100 -18.98 7.53 -8.51
CA THR A 100 -18.47 6.95 -7.27
C THR A 100 -18.19 7.97 -6.18
N GLY A 101 -18.04 9.25 -6.53
CA GLY A 101 -17.57 10.31 -5.64
C GLY A 101 -16.09 10.18 -5.25
N VAL A 102 -15.35 9.26 -5.86
CA VAL A 102 -13.94 8.98 -5.55
C VAL A 102 -13.02 9.74 -6.50
N GLU A 103 -12.02 10.38 -5.93
CA GLU A 103 -10.91 11.02 -6.64
C GLU A 103 -9.62 10.24 -6.33
N LEU A 104 -9.19 9.39 -7.28
CA LEU A 104 -8.14 8.40 -7.05
C LEU A 104 -6.85 9.01 -6.49
N GLY A 105 -6.37 10.14 -7.03
CA GLY A 105 -5.16 10.80 -6.58
C GLY A 105 -5.24 11.35 -5.14
N ARG A 106 -6.46 11.59 -4.62
CA ARG A 106 -6.69 12.13 -3.29
C ARG A 106 -7.16 11.07 -2.29
N ASP A 107 -8.03 10.16 -2.73
CA ASP A 107 -8.76 9.29 -1.82
C ASP A 107 -8.13 7.90 -1.69
N LEU A 108 -7.37 7.44 -2.71
CA LEU A 108 -6.63 6.18 -2.66
C LEU A 108 -5.35 6.34 -1.81
N ARG A 109 -5.17 5.47 -0.81
CA ARG A 109 -4.05 5.53 0.14
C ARG A 109 -3.13 4.33 0.07
N GLU A 110 -3.69 3.16 -0.14
CA GLU A 110 -2.90 1.94 -0.26
C GLU A 110 -3.53 0.96 -1.25
N ILE A 111 -2.69 0.13 -1.82
CA ILE A 111 -3.08 -0.99 -2.68
C ILE A 111 -2.40 -2.23 -2.15
N VAL A 112 -3.15 -3.31 -1.96
CA VAL A 112 -2.60 -4.59 -1.54
C VAL A 112 -3.04 -5.66 -2.54
N LEU A 113 -2.07 -6.35 -3.12
CA LEU A 113 -2.28 -7.52 -3.97
C LEU A 113 -2.03 -8.78 -3.16
N SER A 114 -2.89 -9.75 -3.30
CA SER A 114 -2.74 -11.11 -2.80
C SER A 114 -2.84 -12.11 -3.95
N VAL A 115 -1.96 -13.09 -3.94
CA VAL A 115 -1.99 -14.20 -4.88
C VAL A 115 -1.91 -15.51 -4.11
N SER A 116 -2.71 -16.48 -4.54
CA SER A 116 -2.75 -17.84 -4.01
C SER A 116 -2.99 -18.82 -5.17
N ASP A 117 -2.93 -20.12 -4.90
CA ASP A 117 -3.19 -21.13 -5.96
C ASP A 117 -4.57 -21.03 -6.58
N GLY A 118 -5.55 -20.58 -5.79
CA GLY A 118 -6.95 -20.48 -6.24
C GLY A 118 -7.30 -19.12 -6.87
N GLY A 119 -6.36 -18.18 -7.04
CA GLY A 119 -6.63 -16.90 -7.68
C GLY A 119 -5.96 -15.72 -6.97
N TRP A 120 -6.47 -14.54 -7.26
CA TRP A 120 -5.90 -13.30 -6.74
C TRP A 120 -6.99 -12.41 -6.10
N VAL A 121 -6.53 -11.52 -5.21
CA VAL A 121 -7.33 -10.45 -4.60
C VAL A 121 -6.52 -9.16 -4.66
N LEU A 122 -7.18 -8.08 -5.04
CA LEU A 122 -6.64 -6.72 -5.03
C LEU A 122 -7.50 -5.88 -4.10
N VAL A 123 -6.89 -5.27 -3.11
CA VAL A 123 -7.57 -4.46 -2.11
C VAL A 123 -7.09 -3.02 -2.24
N PHE A 124 -8.04 -2.13 -2.40
CA PHE A 124 -7.79 -0.69 -2.41
C PHE A 124 -8.25 -0.12 -1.08
N GLY A 125 -7.32 0.44 -0.35
CA GLY A 125 -7.57 1.14 0.90
C GLY A 125 -7.53 2.64 0.69
N GLY A 126 -8.46 3.36 1.31
CA GLY A 126 -8.53 4.80 1.11
C GLY A 126 -9.70 5.46 1.83
N LYS A 127 -9.91 6.73 1.53
CA LYS A 127 -11.04 7.52 2.04
C LYS A 127 -12.25 7.40 1.12
N PHE A 128 -12.74 6.20 0.93
CA PHE A 128 -13.86 5.94 0.05
C PHE A 128 -15.19 6.14 0.76
N PRO A 129 -16.26 6.53 0.00
CA PRO A 129 -17.62 6.54 0.52
C PRO A 129 -17.99 5.14 1.06
N ARG A 130 -18.58 5.08 2.25
CA ARG A 130 -18.96 3.81 2.89
C ARG A 130 -20.18 3.14 2.25
N SER A 131 -20.89 3.86 1.39
CA SER A 131 -22.07 3.37 0.68
C SER A 131 -22.08 3.95 -0.73
N GLY A 132 -22.67 3.24 -1.66
CA GLY A 132 -22.84 3.69 -3.05
C GLY A 132 -21.63 3.49 -3.96
N LEU A 133 -20.44 3.17 -3.43
CA LEU A 133 -19.24 3.00 -4.24
C LEU A 133 -19.38 1.88 -5.29
N VAL A 134 -19.87 0.71 -4.87
CA VAL A 134 -20.02 -0.45 -5.77
C VAL A 134 -21.13 -0.21 -6.80
N GLN A 135 -22.22 0.47 -6.41
CA GLN A 135 -23.26 0.90 -7.33
C GLN A 135 -22.73 1.93 -8.36
N GLY A 136 -21.93 2.90 -7.90
CA GLY A 136 -21.29 3.87 -8.79
C GLY A 136 -20.34 3.20 -9.79
N LEU A 137 -19.62 2.17 -9.36
CA LEU A 137 -18.81 1.32 -10.25
C LEU A 137 -19.66 0.58 -11.27
N GLN A 138 -20.79 0.00 -10.85
CA GLN A 138 -21.73 -0.63 -11.76
C GLN A 138 -22.21 0.35 -12.85
N THR A 139 -22.60 1.56 -12.46
CA THR A 139 -23.04 2.60 -13.41
C THR A 139 -21.91 2.96 -14.39
N THR A 140 -20.69 3.12 -13.88
CA THR A 140 -19.50 3.41 -14.70
C THR A 140 -19.24 2.30 -15.73
N LEU A 141 -19.30 1.03 -15.30
CA LEU A 141 -19.06 -0.12 -16.18
C LEU A 141 -20.22 -0.36 -17.18
N ALA A 142 -21.45 -0.03 -16.80
CA ALA A 142 -22.60 -0.16 -17.69
C ALA A 142 -22.55 0.82 -18.88
N GLU A 143 -21.83 1.91 -18.77
CA GLU A 143 -21.56 2.83 -19.89
C GLU A 143 -20.49 2.30 -20.87
N GLU A 144 -19.74 1.27 -20.47
CA GLU A 144 -18.81 0.55 -21.33
C GLU A 144 -19.46 -0.78 -21.76
N PRO A 145 -19.03 -1.39 -22.87
CA PRO A 145 -19.57 -2.68 -23.32
C PRO A 145 -19.06 -3.82 -22.44
N THR A 146 -19.21 -3.68 -21.14
CA THR A 146 -18.73 -4.63 -20.14
C THR A 146 -19.93 -5.13 -19.33
N PRO A 147 -20.49 -6.31 -19.67
CA PRO A 147 -21.61 -6.87 -18.93
C PRO A 147 -21.26 -7.08 -17.46
N CYS A 148 -22.07 -6.54 -16.59
CA CYS A 148 -21.89 -6.70 -15.15
C CYS A 148 -23.24 -6.83 -14.44
N HIS A 149 -23.28 -7.61 -13.35
CA HIS A 149 -24.46 -7.86 -12.55
C HIS A 149 -24.19 -7.48 -11.09
N PHE A 150 -25.08 -6.69 -10.51
CA PHE A 150 -25.05 -6.34 -9.10
C PHE A 150 -26.05 -7.20 -8.34
N GLN A 151 -25.56 -8.00 -7.40
CA GLN A 151 -26.38 -8.87 -6.56
C GLN A 151 -25.75 -8.99 -5.17
N ASP A 152 -26.57 -8.96 -4.12
CA ASP A 152 -26.15 -9.11 -2.72
C ASP A 152 -25.01 -8.16 -2.29
N GLY A 153 -25.02 -6.94 -2.79
CA GLY A 153 -23.98 -5.96 -2.50
C GLY A 153 -22.65 -6.18 -3.25
N LEU A 154 -22.58 -7.17 -4.12
CA LEU A 154 -21.41 -7.51 -4.92
C LEU A 154 -21.66 -7.22 -6.40
N LEU A 155 -20.63 -6.75 -7.08
CA LEU A 155 -20.65 -6.54 -8.51
C LEU A 155 -19.83 -7.66 -9.18
N ARG A 156 -20.43 -8.36 -10.11
CA ARG A 156 -19.76 -9.39 -10.92
C ARG A 156 -19.62 -8.90 -12.35
N VAL A 157 -18.40 -8.90 -12.83
CA VAL A 157 -18.11 -8.66 -14.24
C VAL A 157 -18.17 -9.99 -14.98
N GLU A 158 -18.88 -10.05 -16.09
CA GLU A 158 -18.97 -11.28 -16.88
C GLU A 158 -17.59 -11.67 -17.43
N ASN A 159 -17.17 -12.91 -17.20
CA ASN A 159 -15.81 -13.38 -17.53
C ASN A 159 -14.68 -12.56 -16.90
N GLY A 160 -14.98 -11.86 -15.80
CA GLY A 160 -14.06 -10.94 -15.14
C GLY A 160 -14.10 -11.06 -13.62
N PRO A 161 -13.53 -10.09 -12.93
CA PRO A 161 -13.45 -10.08 -11.49
C PRO A 161 -14.80 -9.85 -10.80
N SER A 162 -14.83 -10.16 -9.53
CA SER A 162 -15.90 -9.80 -8.61
C SER A 162 -15.44 -8.66 -7.71
N ILE A 163 -16.31 -7.70 -7.41
CA ILE A 163 -16.00 -6.47 -6.69
C ILE A 163 -16.96 -6.31 -5.51
N GLY A 164 -16.44 -5.89 -4.37
CA GLY A 164 -17.25 -5.62 -3.19
C GLY A 164 -16.57 -4.60 -2.29
N GLN A 165 -17.32 -4.06 -1.35
CA GLN A 165 -16.81 -3.12 -0.37
C GLN A 165 -16.91 -3.71 1.03
N ALA A 166 -15.81 -3.64 1.78
CA ALA A 166 -15.76 -4.06 3.17
C ALA A 166 -16.41 -3.01 4.11
N PRO A 167 -16.85 -3.40 5.31
CA PRO A 167 -17.46 -2.48 6.28
C PRO A 167 -16.55 -1.33 6.72
N ASP A 168 -15.23 -1.52 6.67
CA ASP A 168 -14.23 -0.48 6.97
C ASP A 168 -14.00 0.50 5.80
N GLY A 169 -14.65 0.25 4.66
CA GLY A 169 -14.59 1.09 3.47
C GLY A 169 -13.61 0.60 2.40
N ALA A 170 -12.80 -0.42 2.66
CA ALA A 170 -11.88 -0.95 1.65
C ALA A 170 -12.66 -1.53 0.45
N LEU A 171 -12.18 -1.22 -0.76
CA LEU A 171 -12.70 -1.80 -1.99
C LEU A 171 -11.90 -3.05 -2.33
N VAL A 172 -12.60 -4.17 -2.48
CA VAL A 172 -12.00 -5.48 -2.75
C VAL A 172 -12.40 -5.94 -4.14
N VAL A 173 -11.41 -6.31 -4.93
CA VAL A 173 -11.55 -6.89 -6.26
C VAL A 173 -10.89 -8.27 -6.24
N ALA A 174 -11.58 -9.30 -6.67
CA ALA A 174 -11.08 -10.67 -6.62
C ALA A 174 -11.35 -11.43 -7.91
N SER A 175 -10.55 -12.46 -8.18
CA SER A 175 -10.71 -13.32 -9.37
C SER A 175 -12.10 -13.94 -9.48
N ASP A 176 -12.75 -14.20 -8.34
CA ASP A 176 -14.06 -14.83 -8.26
C ASP A 176 -14.82 -14.44 -6.97
N VAL A 177 -16.10 -14.84 -6.88
CA VAL A 177 -16.97 -14.52 -5.74
C VAL A 177 -16.51 -15.19 -4.45
N ALA A 178 -15.97 -16.41 -4.51
CA ALA A 178 -15.55 -17.14 -3.32
C ALA A 178 -14.35 -16.44 -2.67
N ARG A 179 -13.39 -16.03 -3.49
CA ARG A 179 -12.24 -15.22 -3.10
C ARG A 179 -12.65 -13.86 -2.54
N LEU A 180 -13.57 -13.19 -3.23
CA LEU A 180 -14.12 -11.93 -2.75
C LEU A 180 -14.72 -12.07 -1.35
N ARG A 181 -15.56 -13.06 -1.14
CA ARG A 181 -16.18 -13.30 0.17
C ARG A 181 -15.17 -13.65 1.25
N ALA A 182 -14.13 -14.42 0.91
CA ALA A 182 -13.03 -14.72 1.83
C ALA A 182 -12.30 -13.44 2.24
N ALA A 183 -11.96 -12.59 1.29
CA ALA A 183 -11.28 -11.31 1.54
C ALA A 183 -12.15 -10.33 2.34
N LEU A 184 -13.45 -10.24 2.05
CA LEU A 184 -14.38 -9.37 2.80
C LEU A 184 -14.51 -9.77 4.28
N ARG A 185 -14.35 -11.06 4.62
CA ARG A 185 -14.31 -11.50 6.03
C ARG A 185 -13.05 -11.05 6.75
N GLY A 186 -12.00 -10.76 6.01
CA GLY A 186 -10.69 -10.46 6.57
C GLY A 186 -9.93 -11.70 7.03
N GLY A 187 -8.67 -11.51 7.42
CA GLY A 187 -7.78 -12.56 7.88
C GLY A 187 -6.48 -12.01 8.46
N GLU A 188 -5.63 -12.92 8.93
CA GLU A 188 -4.31 -12.59 9.50
C GLU A 188 -3.15 -13.02 8.58
N ALA A 189 -3.43 -13.28 7.30
CA ALA A 189 -2.42 -13.72 6.34
C ALA A 189 -1.24 -12.72 6.23
N TYR A 190 -1.50 -11.43 6.38
CA TYR A 190 -0.46 -10.39 6.35
C TYR A 190 0.59 -10.57 7.47
N LEU A 191 0.17 -11.03 8.67
CA LEU A 191 1.08 -11.33 9.78
C LEU A 191 1.90 -12.58 9.48
N LYS A 192 1.25 -13.63 8.98
CA LYS A 192 1.90 -14.91 8.63
C LYS A 192 2.93 -14.77 7.51
N LEU A 193 2.71 -13.81 6.60
CA LEU A 193 3.63 -13.50 5.51
C LEU A 193 4.72 -12.49 5.91
N GLY A 194 4.64 -11.91 7.11
CA GLY A 194 5.56 -10.85 7.53
C GLY A 194 5.46 -9.61 6.66
N LEU A 195 4.26 -9.29 6.12
CA LEU A 195 4.06 -8.12 5.28
C LEU A 195 4.28 -6.84 6.10
N PRO A 196 5.30 -6.03 5.80
CA PRO A 196 5.62 -4.86 6.59
C PRO A 196 4.48 -3.83 6.55
N PRO A 197 4.06 -3.29 7.72
CA PRO A 197 3.02 -2.25 7.77
C PRO A 197 3.54 -0.88 7.36
N GLU A 198 4.86 -0.67 7.37
CA GLU A 198 5.52 0.61 7.12
C GLU A 198 6.26 0.63 5.78
N GLY A 199 6.71 1.83 5.37
CA GLY A 199 7.42 2.05 4.11
C GLY A 199 6.51 2.33 2.92
N ALA A 200 7.12 2.74 1.81
CA ALA A 200 6.43 3.05 0.55
C ALA A 200 5.86 1.80 -0.14
N GLY A 201 6.42 0.66 0.16
CA GLY A 201 5.94 -0.63 -0.31
C GLY A 201 6.42 -1.76 0.59
N GLY A 202 5.80 -2.91 0.45
CA GLY A 202 6.19 -4.12 1.16
C GLY A 202 5.69 -5.36 0.42
N PHE A 203 6.35 -6.46 0.66
CA PHE A 203 5.92 -7.75 0.12
C PHE A 203 6.18 -8.87 1.14
N GLY A 204 5.43 -9.93 0.99
CA GLY A 204 5.63 -11.18 1.73
C GLY A 204 5.31 -12.36 0.80
N LEU A 205 6.21 -13.32 0.74
CA LEU A 205 6.10 -14.51 -0.09
C LEU A 205 6.38 -15.74 0.77
N ARG A 206 5.51 -16.74 0.72
CA ARG A 206 5.78 -18.09 1.20
C ARG A 206 6.25 -18.93 0.04
N VAL A 207 7.44 -19.47 0.13
CA VAL A 207 8.00 -20.34 -0.90
C VAL A 207 7.39 -21.74 -0.74
N ALA A 208 6.74 -22.22 -1.78
CA ALA A 208 6.14 -23.57 -1.82
C ALA A 208 6.82 -24.43 -2.90
N PRO A 209 6.99 -25.73 -2.65
CA PRO A 209 7.47 -26.65 -3.68
C PRO A 209 6.49 -26.77 -4.86
N PRO A 210 6.97 -26.91 -6.10
CA PRO A 210 8.38 -26.83 -6.50
C PRO A 210 8.88 -25.38 -6.53
N ALA A 211 9.97 -25.11 -5.80
CA ALA A 211 10.59 -23.79 -5.77
C ALA A 211 11.58 -23.62 -6.94
N PRO A 212 11.76 -22.41 -7.47
CA PRO A 212 12.80 -22.14 -8.46
C PRO A 212 14.20 -22.51 -7.93
N PRO A 213 15.15 -22.88 -8.80
CA PRO A 213 16.53 -23.11 -8.39
C PRO A 213 17.09 -21.94 -7.59
N GLY A 214 17.77 -22.22 -6.49
CA GLY A 214 18.27 -21.21 -5.53
C GLY A 214 17.28 -20.77 -4.44
N PHE A 215 15.98 -21.00 -4.63
CA PHE A 215 14.95 -20.66 -3.65
C PHE A 215 14.44 -21.86 -2.85
N ALA A 216 14.82 -23.07 -3.22
CA ALA A 216 14.36 -24.31 -2.58
C ALA A 216 14.68 -24.39 -1.07
N GLN A 217 15.67 -23.61 -0.60
CA GLN A 217 16.04 -23.52 0.82
C GLN A 217 15.29 -22.44 1.60
N PHE A 218 14.44 -21.62 0.94
CA PHE A 218 13.72 -20.55 1.61
C PHE A 218 12.34 -21.03 2.03
N GLU A 219 11.95 -20.70 3.25
CA GLU A 219 10.59 -20.89 3.77
C GLU A 219 9.72 -19.69 3.39
N SER A 220 10.25 -18.49 3.66
CA SER A 220 9.56 -17.26 3.33
C SER A 220 10.55 -16.12 3.05
N VAL A 221 10.08 -15.16 2.27
CA VAL A 221 10.79 -13.93 1.95
C VAL A 221 9.83 -12.77 2.18
N SER A 222 10.24 -11.78 2.95
CA SER A 222 9.46 -10.55 3.14
C SER A 222 10.36 -9.34 3.07
N GLY A 223 9.82 -8.19 2.69
CA GLY A 223 10.64 -7.00 2.59
C GLY A 223 9.81 -5.71 2.57
N SER A 224 10.47 -4.61 2.89
CA SER A 224 9.94 -3.26 2.82
C SER A 224 10.79 -2.39 1.92
N ILE A 225 10.15 -1.42 1.27
CA ILE A 225 10.79 -0.40 0.45
C ILE A 225 10.63 0.94 1.15
N GLN A 226 11.73 1.63 1.38
CA GLN A 226 11.76 2.95 1.99
C GLN A 226 12.23 3.98 0.98
N LEU A 227 11.54 5.11 0.93
CA LEU A 227 11.89 6.26 0.10
C LEU A 227 12.56 7.32 0.97
N GLY A 228 13.84 7.52 0.76
CA GLY A 228 14.64 8.55 1.42
C GLY A 228 15.47 9.33 0.39
N LYS A 229 16.67 9.74 0.79
CA LYS A 229 17.67 10.30 -0.15
C LYS A 229 18.06 9.26 -1.21
N GLN A 230 18.06 8.01 -0.84
CA GLN A 230 18.15 6.83 -1.69
C GLN A 230 16.93 5.96 -1.44
N VAL A 231 16.60 5.12 -2.39
CA VAL A 231 15.60 4.08 -2.19
C VAL A 231 16.29 2.85 -1.65
N GLU A 232 15.80 2.35 -0.54
CA GLU A 232 16.34 1.18 0.13
C GLU A 232 15.25 0.13 0.27
N ALA A 233 15.63 -1.13 0.04
CA ALA A 233 14.78 -2.25 0.39
C ALA A 233 15.49 -3.13 1.40
N ASP A 234 14.76 -3.47 2.46
CA ASP A 234 15.16 -4.41 3.49
C ASP A 234 14.38 -5.70 3.27
N VAL A 235 15.08 -6.78 2.96
CA VAL A 235 14.50 -8.08 2.66
C VAL A 235 14.92 -9.06 3.74
N ALA A 236 13.95 -9.63 4.46
CA ALA A 236 14.16 -10.72 5.40
C ALA A 236 13.87 -12.06 4.70
N ILE A 237 14.81 -12.98 4.77
CA ILE A 237 14.70 -14.34 4.23
C ILE A 237 14.72 -15.30 5.40
N ARG A 238 13.66 -16.08 5.56
CA ARG A 238 13.63 -17.20 6.50
C ARG A 238 13.98 -18.47 5.74
N LEU A 239 14.90 -19.24 6.30
CA LEU A 239 15.38 -20.48 5.73
C LEU A 239 14.62 -21.67 6.31
N LEU A 240 14.52 -22.75 5.53
CA LEU A 240 14.02 -24.04 6.02
C LEU A 240 14.94 -24.57 7.11
N PRO A 241 14.42 -25.34 8.10
CA PRO A 241 15.24 -25.99 9.11
C PRO A 241 16.36 -26.82 8.50
N GLY A 242 17.58 -26.63 8.98
CA GLY A 242 18.77 -27.32 8.46
C GLY A 242 19.36 -26.75 7.16
N ALA A 243 18.76 -25.73 6.57
CA ALA A 243 19.36 -25.05 5.43
C ALA A 243 20.56 -24.20 5.85
N SER A 244 21.56 -24.12 4.96
CA SER A 244 22.76 -23.32 5.23
C SER A 244 22.43 -21.83 5.17
N SER A 245 22.69 -21.14 6.28
CA SER A 245 22.57 -19.67 6.39
C SER A 245 23.83 -18.94 5.92
N GLU A 246 24.73 -19.60 5.18
CA GLU A 246 25.96 -18.98 4.70
C GLU A 246 25.65 -17.76 3.83
N PRO A 247 26.04 -16.53 4.27
CA PRO A 247 25.77 -15.30 3.53
C PRO A 247 26.32 -15.33 2.11
N THR A 248 27.46 -16.04 1.90
CA THR A 248 28.09 -16.18 0.60
C THR A 248 27.23 -16.91 -0.44
N ARG A 249 26.50 -17.95 -0.03
CA ARG A 249 25.58 -18.66 -0.93
C ARG A 249 24.39 -17.80 -1.33
N ILE A 250 23.85 -17.06 -0.38
CA ILE A 250 22.73 -16.15 -0.64
C ILE A 250 23.19 -15.00 -1.53
N ALA A 251 24.38 -14.43 -1.25
CA ALA A 251 25.00 -13.42 -2.10
C ALA A 251 25.18 -13.90 -3.56
N ALA A 252 25.66 -15.12 -3.74
CA ALA A 252 25.81 -15.72 -5.07
C ALA A 252 24.48 -15.86 -5.79
N ALA A 253 23.39 -16.23 -5.09
CA ALA A 253 22.05 -16.28 -5.67
C ALA A 253 21.57 -14.91 -6.15
N PHE A 254 21.75 -13.86 -5.33
CA PHE A 254 21.40 -12.48 -5.70
C PHE A 254 22.25 -11.96 -6.86
N ALA A 255 23.57 -12.23 -6.85
CA ALA A 255 24.46 -11.88 -7.96
C ALA A 255 24.06 -12.58 -9.27
N THR A 256 23.65 -13.85 -9.20
CA THR A 256 23.14 -14.60 -10.37
C THR A 256 21.85 -13.98 -10.91
N LEU A 257 20.92 -13.58 -10.02
CA LEU A 257 19.71 -12.87 -10.43
C LEU A 257 20.03 -11.50 -11.05
N GLY A 258 21.00 -10.78 -10.48
CA GLY A 258 21.50 -9.52 -11.03
C GLY A 258 22.09 -9.68 -12.42
N ALA A 259 22.92 -10.69 -12.62
CA ALA A 259 23.53 -11.02 -13.92
C ALA A 259 22.49 -11.44 -14.98
N ALA A 260 21.42 -12.13 -14.56
CA ALA A 260 20.32 -12.51 -15.43
C ALA A 260 19.36 -11.34 -15.77
N ALA A 261 19.38 -10.26 -15.00
CA ALA A 261 18.57 -9.09 -15.27
C ALA A 261 19.06 -8.35 -16.53
N PRO A 262 18.16 -7.76 -17.33
CA PRO A 262 18.54 -6.97 -18.50
C PRO A 262 19.58 -5.90 -18.14
N PRO A 263 20.55 -5.59 -18.99
CA PRO A 263 21.64 -4.63 -18.71
C PRO A 263 21.14 -3.26 -18.22
N ASP A 264 20.03 -2.80 -18.79
CA ASP A 264 19.43 -1.50 -18.49
C ASP A 264 18.38 -1.57 -17.37
N SER A 265 18.20 -2.73 -16.76
CA SER A 265 17.23 -2.93 -15.69
C SER A 265 17.63 -2.16 -14.43
N ALA A 266 16.66 -1.47 -13.84
CA ALA A 266 16.82 -0.85 -12.52
C ALA A 266 17.14 -1.87 -11.41
N ALA A 267 16.91 -3.15 -11.62
CA ALA A 267 17.15 -4.21 -10.63
C ALA A 267 18.58 -4.76 -10.64
N ARG A 268 19.31 -4.64 -11.76
CA ARG A 268 20.59 -5.33 -11.94
C ARG A 268 21.63 -4.96 -10.88
N ARG A 269 22.02 -3.69 -10.80
CA ARG A 269 23.04 -3.24 -9.85
C ARG A 269 22.64 -3.48 -8.37
N PRO A 270 21.41 -3.15 -7.93
CA PRO A 270 21.01 -3.45 -6.56
C PRO A 270 21.14 -4.93 -6.19
N LEU A 271 20.82 -5.86 -7.12
CA LEU A 271 20.98 -7.29 -6.89
C LEU A 271 22.45 -7.71 -6.86
N GLU A 272 23.29 -7.17 -7.74
CA GLU A 272 24.74 -7.44 -7.77
C GLU A 272 25.47 -6.88 -6.54
N THR A 273 24.99 -5.78 -5.98
CA THR A 273 25.60 -5.08 -4.82
C THR A 273 24.86 -5.34 -3.50
N ALA A 274 23.99 -6.33 -3.46
CA ALA A 274 23.21 -6.70 -2.28
C ALA A 274 24.11 -6.94 -1.06
N LYS A 275 23.79 -6.29 0.07
CA LYS A 275 24.47 -6.52 1.35
C LYS A 275 23.72 -7.57 2.13
N ILE A 276 24.38 -8.65 2.45
CA ILE A 276 23.78 -9.79 3.16
C ILE A 276 24.31 -9.83 4.57
N MET A 277 23.39 -9.85 5.51
CA MET A 277 23.69 -9.84 6.95
C MET A 277 22.92 -10.97 7.65
N PRO A 278 23.58 -11.80 8.45
CA PRO A 278 22.87 -12.73 9.32
C PRO A 278 22.08 -11.95 10.37
N ARG A 279 20.82 -12.33 10.61
CA ARG A 279 19.97 -11.72 11.66
C ARG A 279 19.88 -12.62 12.89
N ARG A 280 19.25 -13.77 12.73
CA ARG A 280 19.03 -14.78 13.75
C ARG A 280 19.30 -16.15 13.13
N GLU A 281 19.33 -17.17 13.95
CA GLU A 281 19.40 -18.54 13.44
C GLU A 281 18.25 -18.80 12.45
N GLY A 282 18.59 -19.21 11.23
CA GLY A 282 17.63 -19.45 10.16
C GLY A 282 17.05 -18.19 9.49
N GLU A 283 17.55 -16.97 9.79
CA GLU A 283 17.09 -15.72 9.17
C GLU A 283 18.25 -14.89 8.66
N VAL A 284 18.12 -14.39 7.44
CA VAL A 284 19.10 -13.53 6.77
C VAL A 284 18.43 -12.24 6.31
N SER A 285 19.09 -11.12 6.49
CA SER A 285 18.68 -9.82 5.93
C SER A 285 19.49 -9.50 4.71
N VAL A 286 18.81 -9.00 3.67
CA VAL A 286 19.41 -8.52 2.43
C VAL A 286 19.02 -7.07 2.24
N GLN A 287 19.99 -6.18 2.17
CA GLN A 287 19.78 -4.77 1.88
C GLN A 287 20.09 -4.50 0.41
N LEU A 288 19.13 -3.92 -0.28
CA LEU A 288 19.23 -3.45 -1.66
C LEU A 288 19.13 -1.92 -1.65
N SER A 289 19.89 -1.26 -2.51
CA SER A 289 19.84 0.20 -2.62
C SER A 289 19.82 0.64 -4.08
N TRP A 290 18.96 1.61 -4.39
CA TRP A 290 18.84 2.23 -5.71
C TRP A 290 19.32 3.67 -5.65
N THR A 291 20.11 4.05 -6.63
CA THR A 291 20.39 5.46 -6.89
C THR A 291 19.18 6.13 -7.53
N ARG A 292 19.13 7.46 -7.48
CA ARG A 292 18.02 8.22 -8.10
C ARG A 292 17.87 7.94 -9.60
N PRO A 293 18.95 7.87 -10.43
CA PRO A 293 18.81 7.52 -11.84
C PRO A 293 18.25 6.10 -12.09
N GLU A 294 18.53 5.15 -11.21
CA GLU A 294 17.96 3.78 -11.32
C GLU A 294 16.50 3.75 -10.95
N LEU A 295 16.10 4.49 -9.91
CA LEU A 295 14.70 4.66 -9.57
C LEU A 295 13.93 5.31 -10.72
N ASP A 296 14.46 6.37 -11.30
CA ASP A 296 13.85 7.07 -12.43
C ASP A 296 13.59 6.12 -13.61
N ARG A 297 14.57 5.27 -13.96
CA ARG A 297 14.41 4.23 -14.99
C ARG A 297 13.35 3.21 -14.62
N GLY A 298 13.33 2.76 -13.36
CA GLY A 298 12.32 1.81 -12.87
C GLY A 298 10.91 2.37 -12.93
N VAL A 299 10.71 3.62 -12.52
CA VAL A 299 9.42 4.32 -12.60
C VAL A 299 8.99 4.56 -14.04
N GLU A 300 9.92 4.91 -14.93
CA GLU A 300 9.64 5.08 -16.37
C GLU A 300 9.21 3.79 -17.03
N TRP A 301 9.91 2.69 -16.73
CA TRP A 301 9.53 1.36 -17.18
C TRP A 301 8.14 0.96 -16.68
N LEU A 302 7.84 1.16 -15.39
CA LEU A 302 6.52 0.89 -14.81
C LEU A 302 5.43 1.75 -15.45
N ALA A 303 5.68 3.05 -15.61
CA ALA A 303 4.76 3.96 -16.27
C ALA A 303 4.47 3.54 -17.72
N SER A 304 5.49 3.09 -18.46
CA SER A 304 5.34 2.59 -19.83
C SER A 304 4.51 1.31 -19.89
N LEU A 305 4.71 0.38 -18.95
CA LEU A 305 3.91 -0.84 -18.84
C LEU A 305 2.44 -0.53 -18.56
N LEU A 306 2.16 0.34 -17.59
CA LEU A 306 0.82 0.76 -17.27
C LEU A 306 0.17 1.45 -18.48
N ALA A 307 0.88 2.37 -19.11
CA ALA A 307 0.41 3.04 -20.31
C ALA A 307 0.09 2.06 -21.45
N ALA A 308 0.89 1.03 -21.65
CA ALA A 308 0.65 0.00 -22.66
C ALA A 308 -0.59 -0.85 -22.36
N GLN A 309 -0.88 -1.13 -21.08
CA GLN A 309 -2.09 -1.85 -20.68
C GLN A 309 -3.36 -1.01 -20.93
N PHE A 310 -3.31 0.29 -20.63
CA PHE A 310 -4.43 1.19 -20.90
C PHE A 310 -4.65 1.50 -22.39
N ALA A 311 -3.60 1.37 -23.23
CA ALA A 311 -3.66 1.61 -24.67
C ALA A 311 -4.18 0.42 -25.46
N ARG A 312 -4.27 -0.79 -24.88
CA ARG A 312 -4.82 -1.95 -25.60
C ARG A 312 -6.33 -1.71 -25.81
N PRO A 313 -6.82 -1.72 -27.07
CA PRO A 313 -8.23 -1.77 -27.32
C PRO A 313 -8.81 -3.03 -26.67
N PRO A 314 -10.07 -3.00 -26.17
CA PRO A 314 -10.70 -4.20 -25.67
C PRO A 314 -10.60 -5.28 -26.74
N ALA A 315 -10.24 -6.49 -26.33
CA ALA A 315 -10.19 -7.62 -27.23
C ALA A 315 -11.56 -7.71 -27.91
N LYS A 316 -11.57 -7.69 -29.25
CA LYS A 316 -12.83 -7.89 -29.98
C LYS A 316 -13.35 -9.28 -29.58
N PRO A 317 -14.67 -9.38 -29.27
CA PRO A 317 -15.30 -10.63 -28.94
C PRO A 317 -15.19 -11.65 -30.07
#